data_812af62f82241b361a73bcbd8abefc0f
#
_entry.id   812af62f82241b361a73bcbd8abefc0f
#
_cell.length_a   1.000
_cell.length_b   1.000
_cell.length_c   1.000
_cell.angle_alpha   90.00
_cell.angle_beta   90.00
_cell.angle_gamma   90.00
#
_symmetry.space_group_name_H-M   'P 1'
#
loop_
_entity.id
_entity.type
_entity.pdbx_description
1 polymer ?
#
loop_
_entity_poly.entity_id
_entity_poly.type
_entity_poly.pdbx_seq_one_letter_code
_entity_poly.pdbx_strand_id
1 'polypeptide(L)'
;MPENLNLCHPYCKKNTVQKWGGIGAKDTLEYYNGLTLHREFIEWNEGQGYTLIIGKKDVATARVTWQINTLSEETSELSIRIELLPDVALRRYVPWLRGLIRRFYFIPKMQHYIHNVVKGFKYYAEHETPVTKNQFGYNAMFSVK
;
A
#
# COMPACT_ATOMS: atom_id res chain seq x y z
N MET A 1 -13.43 7.30 -3.88
CA MET A 1 -14.33 6.41 -4.67
C MET A 1 -13.85 4.98 -4.54
N PRO A 2 -14.71 3.98 -4.39
CA PRO A 2 -14.32 2.58 -4.36
C PRO A 2 -13.74 2.12 -5.72
N GLU A 3 -12.93 1.06 -5.69
CA GLU A 3 -12.34 0.40 -6.88
C GLU A 3 -11.45 1.26 -7.79
N ASN A 4 -10.98 2.41 -7.32
CA ASN A 4 -10.16 3.33 -8.11
C ASN A 4 -8.65 3.29 -7.78
N LEU A 5 -8.22 2.41 -6.88
CA LEU A 5 -6.82 2.37 -6.46
C LEU A 5 -5.85 2.07 -7.62
N ASN A 6 -6.30 1.31 -8.61
CA ASN A 6 -5.52 1.03 -9.81
C ASN A 6 -5.26 2.27 -10.69
N LEU A 7 -6.01 3.37 -10.48
CA LEU A 7 -5.79 4.63 -11.22
C LEU A 7 -4.60 5.42 -10.67
N CYS A 8 -4.25 5.25 -9.40
CA CYS A 8 -3.22 6.02 -8.72
C CYS A 8 -2.04 5.18 -8.18
N HIS A 9 -2.18 3.85 -8.18
CA HIS A 9 -1.18 2.96 -7.58
C HIS A 9 -0.39 2.19 -8.66
N PRO A 10 0.92 2.45 -8.86
CA PRO A 10 1.70 1.94 -10.01
C PRO A 10 1.92 0.42 -10.02
N TYR A 11 1.57 -0.28 -8.96
CA TYR A 11 1.71 -1.73 -8.84
C TYR A 11 0.37 -2.46 -8.71
N CYS A 12 -0.73 -1.73 -8.54
CA CYS A 12 -2.06 -2.31 -8.43
C CYS A 12 -2.65 -2.59 -9.81
N LYS A 13 -2.85 -3.89 -10.13
CA LYS A 13 -3.52 -4.32 -11.35
C LYS A 13 -5.04 -4.19 -11.23
N LYS A 14 -5.59 -4.56 -10.05
CA LYS A 14 -7.02 -4.52 -9.78
C LYS A 14 -7.29 -4.28 -8.31
N ASN A 15 -8.30 -3.47 -8.02
CA ASN A 15 -8.86 -3.33 -6.68
C ASN A 15 -10.32 -3.77 -6.74
N THR A 16 -10.72 -4.67 -5.86
CA THR A 16 -12.10 -5.19 -5.77
C THR A 16 -12.63 -4.92 -4.37
N VAL A 17 -13.71 -4.17 -4.27
CA VAL A 17 -14.34 -3.81 -3.00
C VAL A 17 -15.41 -4.81 -2.64
N GLN A 18 -15.35 -5.37 -1.41
CA GLN A 18 -16.38 -6.22 -0.83
C GLN A 18 -17.35 -5.40 0.06
N LYS A 19 -16.82 -4.43 0.82
CA LYS A 19 -17.61 -3.51 1.64
C LYS A 19 -16.90 -2.16 1.68
N TRP A 20 -17.61 -1.08 1.37
CA TRP A 20 -17.06 0.26 1.34
C TRP A 20 -17.65 1.16 2.44
N GLY A 21 -16.80 2.08 2.92
CA GLY A 21 -17.15 3.18 3.82
C GLY A 21 -17.11 2.79 5.30
N GLY A 22 -16.30 3.52 6.05
CA GLY A 22 -16.18 3.41 7.48
C GLY A 22 -15.37 2.22 7.99
N ILE A 23 -15.40 2.06 9.31
CA ILE A 23 -14.73 0.97 10.00
C ILE A 23 -15.35 -0.37 9.58
N GLY A 24 -14.49 -1.37 9.35
CA GLY A 24 -14.90 -2.69 8.85
C GLY A 24 -15.16 -2.74 7.34
N ALA A 25 -14.80 -1.69 6.59
CA ALA A 25 -14.69 -1.77 5.13
C ALA A 25 -13.64 -2.80 4.73
N LYS A 26 -13.87 -3.47 3.59
CA LYS A 26 -13.00 -4.55 3.10
C LYS A 26 -12.82 -4.45 1.61
N ASP A 27 -11.59 -4.62 1.15
CA ASP A 27 -11.27 -4.78 -0.25
C ASP A 27 -10.10 -5.73 -0.50
N THR A 28 -9.86 -6.03 -1.74
CA THR A 28 -8.80 -6.90 -2.21
C THR A 28 -7.99 -6.19 -3.28
N LEU A 29 -6.66 -6.28 -3.17
CA LEU A 29 -5.69 -5.79 -4.13
C LEU A 29 -5.05 -6.95 -4.86
N GLU A 30 -5.11 -6.93 -6.18
CA GLU A 30 -4.30 -7.77 -7.05
C GLU A 30 -3.14 -6.94 -7.62
N TYR A 31 -1.93 -7.38 -7.38
CA TYR A 31 -0.72 -6.77 -7.91
C TYR A 31 -0.34 -7.37 -9.28
N TYR A 32 0.48 -6.66 -10.06
CA TYR A 32 0.88 -7.13 -11.40
C TYR A 32 1.70 -8.43 -11.41
N ASN A 33 2.31 -8.83 -10.29
CA ASN A 33 2.98 -10.14 -10.17
C ASN A 33 2.06 -11.28 -9.68
N GLY A 34 0.74 -11.04 -9.62
CA GLY A 34 -0.25 -12.02 -9.16
C GLY A 34 -0.41 -12.12 -7.64
N LEU A 35 0.36 -11.36 -6.87
CA LEU A 35 0.15 -11.28 -5.43
C LEU A 35 -1.21 -10.66 -5.13
N THR A 36 -2.01 -11.34 -4.30
CA THR A 36 -3.31 -10.84 -3.83
C THR A 36 -3.24 -10.58 -2.34
N LEU A 37 -3.61 -9.37 -1.92
CA LEU A 37 -3.69 -8.96 -0.53
C LEU A 37 -5.10 -8.46 -0.19
N HIS A 38 -5.57 -8.83 0.99
CA HIS A 38 -6.84 -8.39 1.56
C HIS A 38 -6.57 -7.25 2.53
N ARG A 39 -7.45 -6.24 2.50
CA ARG A 39 -7.40 -5.09 3.40
C ARG A 39 -8.68 -5.02 4.22
N GLU A 40 -8.54 -4.69 5.51
CA GLU A 40 -9.65 -4.38 6.40
C GLU A 40 -9.37 -3.04 7.09
N PHE A 41 -10.29 -2.09 6.95
CA PHE A 41 -10.18 -0.74 7.50
C PHE A 41 -10.61 -0.76 8.96
N ILE A 42 -9.68 -0.45 9.86
CA ILE A 42 -9.88 -0.48 11.32
C ILE A 42 -10.08 0.92 11.92
N GLU A 43 -9.66 1.96 11.23
CA GLU A 43 -9.93 3.36 11.56
C GLU A 43 -10.30 4.10 10.28
N TRP A 44 -11.23 5.04 10.40
CA TRP A 44 -11.73 5.83 9.27
C TRP A 44 -12.05 7.24 9.71
N ASN A 45 -11.29 8.22 9.23
CA ASN A 45 -11.49 9.64 9.48
C ASN A 45 -11.77 10.31 8.13
N GLU A 46 -13.04 10.65 7.89
CA GLU A 46 -13.49 11.21 6.62
C GLU A 46 -12.67 12.46 6.25
N GLY A 47 -12.13 12.50 5.03
CA GLY A 47 -11.31 13.61 4.53
C GLY A 47 -9.89 13.71 5.13
N GLN A 48 -9.55 12.94 6.16
CA GLN A 48 -8.25 13.02 6.85
C GLN A 48 -7.40 11.77 6.67
N GLY A 49 -8.02 10.60 6.53
CA GLY A 49 -7.29 9.36 6.32
C GLY A 49 -7.92 8.14 6.97
N TYR A 50 -7.16 7.06 7.01
CA TYR A 50 -7.60 5.79 7.55
C TYR A 50 -6.42 4.91 7.97
N THR A 51 -6.70 3.95 8.84
CA THR A 51 -5.77 2.86 9.19
C THR A 51 -6.39 1.54 8.77
N LEU A 52 -5.60 0.68 8.14
CA LEU A 52 -6.03 -0.64 7.72
C LEU A 52 -5.03 -1.73 8.08
N ILE A 53 -5.51 -2.94 8.19
CA ILE A 53 -4.70 -4.15 8.23
C ILE A 53 -4.65 -4.75 6.83
N ILE A 54 -3.46 -5.12 6.38
CA ILE A 54 -3.25 -5.76 5.08
C ILE A 54 -2.57 -7.12 5.26
N GLY A 55 -2.99 -8.10 4.48
CA GLY A 55 -2.41 -9.43 4.56
C GLY A 55 -2.88 -10.41 3.50
N LYS A 56 -2.38 -11.64 3.57
CA LYS A 56 -2.82 -12.76 2.73
C LYS A 56 -3.93 -13.51 3.47
N LYS A 57 -5.15 -13.53 2.88
CA LYS A 57 -6.29 -14.25 3.44
C LYS A 57 -6.42 -13.97 4.96
N ASP A 58 -6.25 -14.95 5.82
CA ASP A 58 -6.45 -14.84 7.27
C ASP A 58 -5.16 -14.43 8.03
N VAL A 59 -4.12 -13.97 7.34
CA VAL A 59 -2.81 -13.67 7.92
C VAL A 59 -2.45 -12.20 7.69
N ALA A 60 -2.59 -11.38 8.74
CA ALA A 60 -2.14 -10.00 8.74
C ALA A 60 -0.61 -9.91 8.57
N THR A 61 -0.15 -9.07 7.66
CA THR A 61 1.28 -8.87 7.39
C THR A 61 1.78 -7.47 7.72
N ALA A 62 0.88 -6.49 7.69
CA ALA A 62 1.20 -5.12 8.06
C ALA A 62 -0.04 -4.35 8.52
N ARG A 63 0.22 -3.29 9.30
CA ARG A 63 -0.71 -2.17 9.54
C ARG A 63 -0.27 -1.01 8.67
N VAL A 64 -1.22 -0.38 7.98
CA VAL A 64 -0.95 0.75 7.09
C VAL A 64 -1.83 1.92 7.48
N THR A 65 -1.21 3.06 7.77
CA THR A 65 -1.91 4.32 8.05
C THR A 65 -1.67 5.29 6.92
N TRP A 66 -2.77 5.82 6.38
CA TRP A 66 -2.79 6.91 5.42
C TRP A 66 -3.29 8.16 6.12
N GLN A 67 -2.62 9.28 5.91
CA GLN A 67 -3.00 10.54 6.49
C GLN A 67 -2.83 11.67 5.49
N ILE A 68 -3.84 12.56 5.45
CA ILE A 68 -3.81 13.79 4.67
C ILE A 68 -3.79 14.95 5.66
N ASN A 69 -2.76 15.77 5.57
CA ASN A 69 -2.60 17.00 6.36
C ASN A 69 -2.80 18.21 5.45
N THR A 70 -3.72 19.08 5.78
CA THR A 70 -3.88 20.37 5.10
C THR A 70 -2.73 21.28 5.50
N LEU A 71 -1.95 21.76 4.53
CA LEU A 71 -0.84 22.69 4.74
C LEU A 71 -1.26 24.15 4.48
N SER A 72 -2.16 24.37 3.50
CA SER A 72 -2.76 25.65 3.16
C SER A 72 -4.12 25.43 2.51
N GLU A 73 -4.80 26.51 2.06
CA GLU A 73 -6.09 26.40 1.33
C GLU A 73 -5.95 25.62 0.02
N GLU A 74 -4.76 25.63 -0.60
CA GLU A 74 -4.53 25.00 -1.92
C GLU A 74 -3.61 23.79 -1.87
N THR A 75 -3.01 23.48 -0.71
CA THR A 75 -2.01 22.41 -0.62
C THR A 75 -2.25 21.46 0.53
N SER A 76 -2.04 20.18 0.27
CA SER A 76 -2.11 19.11 1.26
C SER A 76 -0.90 18.19 1.17
N GLU A 77 -0.55 17.57 2.28
CA GLU A 77 0.46 16.53 2.36
C GLU A 77 -0.19 15.17 2.55
N LEU A 78 0.18 14.21 1.69
CA LEU A 78 -0.19 12.81 1.85
C LEU A 78 0.97 12.04 2.49
N SER A 79 0.71 11.39 3.61
CA SER A 79 1.67 10.51 4.27
C SER A 79 1.17 9.06 4.35
N ILE A 80 2.12 8.11 4.25
CA ILE A 80 1.86 6.68 4.40
C ILE A 80 2.84 6.11 5.41
N ARG A 81 2.32 5.45 6.43
CA ARG A 81 3.11 4.70 7.41
C ARG A 81 2.77 3.22 7.32
N ILE A 82 3.80 2.38 7.17
CA ILE A 82 3.66 0.91 7.14
C ILE A 82 4.40 0.32 8.33
N GLU A 83 3.66 -0.32 9.21
CA GLU A 83 4.17 -1.09 10.34
C GLU A 83 4.09 -2.57 9.97
N LEU A 84 5.25 -3.15 9.70
CA LEU A 84 5.34 -4.56 9.32
C LEU A 84 5.17 -5.44 10.56
N LEU A 85 4.46 -6.55 10.41
CA LEU A 85 4.37 -7.63 11.39
C LEU A 85 5.45 -8.68 11.05
N PRO A 86 6.70 -8.52 11.59
CA PRO A 86 7.89 -9.21 11.08
C PRO A 86 7.85 -10.72 11.26
N ASP A 87 7.20 -11.20 12.31
CA ASP A 87 7.13 -12.64 12.61
C ASP A 87 6.36 -13.42 11.55
N VAL A 88 5.48 -12.74 10.81
CA VAL A 88 4.67 -13.33 9.76
C VAL A 88 5.38 -13.27 8.41
N ALA A 89 5.93 -12.11 8.05
CA ALA A 89 6.53 -11.89 6.74
C ALA A 89 7.82 -12.70 6.50
N LEU A 90 8.58 -12.95 7.57
CA LEU A 90 9.88 -13.62 7.51
C LEU A 90 9.89 -15.03 8.14
N ARG A 91 8.72 -15.59 8.42
CA ARG A 91 8.55 -16.87 9.13
C ARG A 91 9.30 -18.05 8.48
N ARG A 92 9.45 -18.01 7.16
CA ARG A 92 10.15 -19.05 6.38
C ARG A 92 11.69 -19.05 6.50
N TYR A 93 12.25 -17.97 7.05
CA TYR A 93 13.71 -17.86 7.20
C TYR A 93 14.15 -18.24 8.60
N VAL A 94 15.38 -18.76 8.73
CA VAL A 94 15.98 -19.09 10.03
C VAL A 94 16.15 -17.81 10.88
N PRO A 95 15.92 -17.88 12.22
CA PRO A 95 15.83 -16.69 13.07
C PRO A 95 17.00 -15.72 12.98
N TRP A 96 18.24 -16.23 12.98
CA TRP A 96 19.44 -15.38 12.92
C TRP A 96 19.61 -14.62 11.59
N LEU A 97 19.08 -15.17 10.49
CA LEU A 97 19.15 -14.56 9.16
C LEU A 97 18.05 -13.50 8.93
N ARG A 98 16.96 -13.55 9.70
CA ARG A 98 15.81 -12.65 9.55
C ARG A 98 16.19 -11.17 9.67
N GLY A 99 17.09 -10.83 10.62
CA GLY A 99 17.55 -9.47 10.82
C GLY A 99 18.32 -8.91 9.61
N LEU A 100 19.19 -9.71 9.03
CA LEU A 100 19.96 -9.32 7.84
C LEU A 100 19.06 -9.16 6.62
N ILE A 101 18.19 -10.14 6.34
CA ILE A 101 17.23 -10.09 5.23
C ILE A 101 16.29 -8.87 5.39
N ARG A 102 15.79 -8.63 6.61
CA ARG A 102 14.96 -7.48 6.90
C ARG A 102 15.67 -6.17 6.57
N ARG A 103 16.90 -5.97 7.08
CA ARG A 103 17.64 -4.72 6.97
C ARG A 103 18.15 -4.45 5.55
N PHE A 104 18.73 -5.46 4.90
CA PHE A 104 19.45 -5.25 3.64
C PHE A 104 18.64 -5.53 2.38
N TYR A 105 17.55 -6.28 2.48
CA TYR A 105 16.72 -6.60 1.34
C TYR A 105 15.30 -6.03 1.49
N PHE A 106 14.62 -6.38 2.57
CA PHE A 106 13.18 -6.10 2.70
C PHE A 106 12.88 -4.62 2.89
N ILE A 107 13.56 -3.95 3.84
CA ILE A 107 13.33 -2.53 4.12
C ILE A 107 13.64 -1.65 2.90
N PRO A 108 14.79 -1.76 2.19
CA PRO A 108 15.03 -0.95 1.00
C PRO A 108 13.98 -1.14 -0.10
N LYS A 109 13.53 -2.39 -0.33
CA LYS A 109 12.48 -2.68 -1.30
C LYS A 109 11.13 -2.07 -0.92
N MET A 110 10.79 -2.09 0.37
CA MET A 110 9.56 -1.46 0.88
C MET A 110 9.64 0.07 0.83
N GLN A 111 10.78 0.68 1.13
CA GLN A 111 10.97 2.12 0.99
C GLN A 111 10.80 2.56 -0.46
N HIS A 112 11.41 1.85 -1.40
CA HIS A 112 11.24 2.10 -2.83
C HIS A 112 9.78 1.91 -3.27
N TYR A 113 9.08 0.89 -2.75
CA TYR A 113 7.67 0.66 -3.01
C TYR A 113 6.82 1.85 -2.54
N ILE A 114 6.96 2.26 -1.27
CA ILE A 114 6.18 3.36 -0.69
C ILE A 114 6.43 4.66 -1.46
N HIS A 115 7.69 4.98 -1.75
CA HIS A 115 8.06 6.17 -2.51
C HIS A 115 7.36 6.24 -3.88
N ASN A 116 7.33 5.13 -4.61
CA ASN A 116 6.67 5.09 -5.92
C ASN A 116 5.15 5.12 -5.81
N VAL A 117 4.58 4.54 -4.76
CA VAL A 117 3.13 4.63 -4.47
C VAL A 117 2.74 6.07 -4.21
N VAL A 118 3.45 6.78 -3.33
CA VAL A 118 3.19 8.21 -3.04
C VAL A 118 3.31 9.06 -4.30
N LYS A 119 4.34 8.82 -5.13
CA LYS A 119 4.47 9.49 -6.44
C LYS A 119 3.26 9.24 -7.35
N GLY A 120 2.73 8.02 -7.35
CA GLY A 120 1.55 7.68 -8.13
C GLY A 120 0.32 8.43 -7.68
N PHE A 121 0.07 8.49 -6.38
CA PHE A 121 -1.04 9.27 -5.83
C PHE A 121 -0.91 10.76 -6.11
N LYS A 122 0.30 11.33 -5.90
CA LYS A 122 0.59 12.73 -6.23
C LYS A 122 0.32 13.00 -7.71
N TYR A 123 0.87 12.18 -8.60
CA TYR A 123 0.70 12.35 -10.04
C TYR A 123 -0.78 12.33 -10.45
N TYR A 124 -1.54 11.37 -9.95
CA TYR A 124 -2.97 11.28 -10.22
C TYR A 124 -3.74 12.49 -9.70
N ALA A 125 -3.42 12.96 -8.48
CA ALA A 125 -4.08 14.12 -7.88
C ALA A 125 -3.81 15.44 -8.65
N GLU A 126 -2.59 15.60 -9.20
CA GLU A 126 -2.18 16.80 -9.91
C GLU A 126 -2.56 16.82 -11.40
N HIS A 127 -2.70 15.65 -12.03
CA HIS A 127 -2.89 15.55 -13.48
C HIS A 127 -4.21 14.89 -13.90
N GLU A 128 -4.96 14.31 -12.97
CA GLU A 128 -6.19 13.52 -13.21
C GLU A 128 -6.00 12.39 -14.26
N THR A 129 -4.75 11.99 -14.46
CA THR A 129 -4.35 10.98 -15.47
C THR A 129 -3.96 9.68 -14.78
N PRO A 130 -4.53 8.53 -15.19
CA PRO A 130 -4.19 7.24 -14.61
C PRO A 130 -2.71 6.92 -14.68
N VAL A 131 -2.19 6.40 -13.58
CA VAL A 131 -0.81 5.91 -13.46
C VAL A 131 -0.66 4.59 -14.19
N THR A 132 0.38 4.47 -15.00
CA THR A 132 0.67 3.22 -15.71
C THR A 132 1.53 2.26 -14.87
N LYS A 133 1.52 0.97 -15.25
CA LYS A 133 2.33 -0.07 -14.60
C LYS A 133 3.80 0.35 -14.53
N ASN A 134 4.39 0.29 -13.34
CA ASN A 134 5.81 0.61 -13.09
C ASN A 134 6.23 2.04 -13.47
N GLN A 135 5.34 2.99 -13.65
CA GLN A 135 5.63 4.36 -14.12
C GLN A 135 6.76 5.05 -13.35
N PHE A 136 6.86 4.82 -12.06
CA PHE A 136 7.88 5.44 -11.18
C PHE A 136 9.01 4.48 -10.80
N GLY A 137 9.10 3.34 -11.47
CA GLY A 137 10.13 2.32 -11.26
C GLY A 137 9.57 0.93 -10.94
N TYR A 138 10.33 -0.07 -11.32
CA TYR A 138 9.99 -1.48 -11.14
C TYR A 138 10.26 -1.95 -9.71
N ASN A 139 9.36 -2.73 -9.13
CA ASN A 139 9.56 -3.41 -7.86
C ASN A 139 9.15 -4.89 -7.95
N ALA A 140 10.13 -5.79 -7.88
CA ALA A 140 9.93 -7.24 -8.01
C ALA A 140 9.02 -7.87 -6.95
N MET A 141 8.80 -7.20 -5.81
CA MET A 141 7.89 -7.71 -4.76
C MET A 141 6.41 -7.57 -5.16
N PHE A 142 6.09 -6.64 -6.07
CA PHE A 142 4.71 -6.26 -6.39
C PHE A 142 4.40 -6.20 -7.89
N SER A 143 5.41 -6.32 -8.75
CA SER A 143 5.21 -6.22 -10.19
C SER A 143 6.10 -7.18 -10.96
N VAL A 144 5.78 -7.36 -12.23
CA VAL A 144 6.61 -7.98 -13.26
C VAL A 144 7.11 -6.92 -14.24
N LYS A 145 8.23 -7.18 -14.90
CA LYS A 145 8.77 -6.30 -15.97
C LYS A 145 7.85 -6.25 -17.15
#